data_a75f0c1d29999c9ac1469f51380964b4
#
_entry.id   a75f0c1d29999c9ac1469f51380964b4
#
_cell.length_a   1.000
_cell.length_b   1.000
_cell.length_c   1.000
_cell.angle_alpha   90.00
_cell.angle_beta   90.00
_cell.angle_gamma   90.00
#
_symmetry.space_group_name_H-M   'P 1'
#
loop_
_entity.id
_entity.type
_entity.pdbx_description
1 polymer ?
#
loop_
_entity_poly.entity_id
_entity_poly.type
_entity_poly.pdbx_seq_one_letter_code
_entity_poly.pdbx_strand_id
1 'polypeptide(L)'
;AHYPELLADDPAFASRACALAAKSFELTSFLVEVLGVAEIESSFAREVTYHDSCSSLRELEVRDAPRLLLASIGGLRLSEMEEREVCCGFGGTFSVKYPDIANAIVEAKVRNIARTGATCVLSGDLGCLLHIAGKLAREDLAIECRHVAEVLAGMTEAPAIGQARKMG
;
A
#
# COMPACT_ATOMS: atom_id res chain seq x y z
N ALA A 1 11.35 -6.41 -9.13
CA ALA A 1 11.81 -7.51 -9.98
C ALA A 1 13.24 -7.32 -10.52
N HIS A 2 14.21 -7.06 -9.63
CA HIS A 2 15.63 -6.84 -10.01
C HIS A 2 16.44 -8.13 -10.21
N TYR A 3 15.83 -9.31 -10.12
CA TYR A 3 16.55 -10.57 -10.34
C TYR A 3 17.30 -10.67 -11.68
N PRO A 4 16.74 -10.19 -12.82
CA PRO A 4 17.47 -10.21 -14.09
C PRO A 4 18.76 -9.39 -14.06
N GLU A 5 18.73 -8.22 -13.40
CA GLU A 5 19.90 -7.35 -13.28
C GLU A 5 20.96 -7.94 -12.33
N LEU A 6 20.52 -8.43 -11.17
CA LEU A 6 21.38 -9.01 -10.15
C LEU A 6 22.08 -10.29 -10.61
N LEU A 7 21.46 -11.05 -11.52
CA LEU A 7 21.95 -12.34 -11.99
C LEU A 7 22.36 -12.33 -13.49
N ALA A 8 22.51 -11.13 -14.07
CA ALA A 8 22.82 -10.97 -15.49
C ALA A 8 24.12 -11.69 -15.90
N ASP A 9 25.12 -11.64 -15.05
CA ASP A 9 26.45 -12.21 -15.30
C ASP A 9 26.58 -13.69 -14.86
N ASP A 10 25.51 -14.29 -14.33
CA ASP A 10 25.51 -15.70 -13.93
C ASP A 10 24.85 -16.58 -15.00
N PRO A 11 25.63 -17.34 -15.79
CA PRO A 11 25.10 -18.13 -16.90
C PRO A 11 24.14 -19.25 -16.46
N ALA A 12 24.19 -19.69 -15.18
CA ALA A 12 23.31 -20.72 -14.66
C ALA A 12 21.95 -20.15 -14.24
N PHE A 13 21.86 -18.87 -13.87
CA PHE A 13 20.67 -18.25 -13.30
C PHE A 13 20.07 -17.12 -14.12
N ALA A 14 20.81 -16.47 -15.03
CA ALA A 14 20.31 -15.32 -15.81
C ALA A 14 18.99 -15.61 -16.52
N SER A 15 18.88 -16.70 -17.26
CA SER A 15 17.65 -17.10 -17.96
C SER A 15 16.49 -17.38 -17.00
N ARG A 16 16.78 -18.03 -15.86
CA ARG A 16 15.79 -18.34 -14.81
C ARG A 16 15.31 -17.09 -14.11
N ALA A 17 16.19 -16.13 -13.87
CA ALA A 17 15.87 -14.84 -13.30
C ALA A 17 14.90 -14.04 -14.18
N CYS A 18 15.14 -14.01 -15.49
CA CYS A 18 14.23 -13.41 -16.46
C CYS A 18 12.86 -14.11 -16.47
N ALA A 19 12.84 -15.44 -16.48
CA ALA A 19 11.59 -16.20 -16.47
C ALA A 19 10.79 -16.01 -15.17
N LEU A 20 11.46 -15.85 -14.03
CA LEU A 20 10.81 -15.54 -12.76
C LEU A 20 10.26 -14.12 -12.75
N ALA A 21 11.03 -13.15 -13.19
CA ALA A 21 10.60 -11.74 -13.26
C ALA A 21 9.36 -11.57 -14.13
N ALA A 22 9.31 -12.26 -15.28
CA ALA A 22 8.16 -12.23 -16.19
C ALA A 22 6.87 -12.82 -15.59
N LYS A 23 6.96 -13.55 -14.48
CA LYS A 23 5.81 -14.16 -13.77
C LYS A 23 5.52 -13.51 -12.43
N SER A 24 6.24 -12.45 -12.09
CA SER A 24 6.13 -11.77 -10.80
C SER A 24 5.34 -10.47 -10.99
N PHE A 25 4.15 -10.42 -10.42
CA PHE A 25 3.24 -9.29 -10.50
C PHE A 25 2.92 -8.77 -9.09
N GLU A 26 2.60 -7.50 -9.00
CA GLU A 26 1.89 -6.96 -7.84
C GLU A 26 0.42 -7.42 -7.91
N LEU A 27 -0.22 -7.55 -6.74
CA LEU A 27 -1.56 -8.13 -6.63
C LEU A 27 -2.59 -7.43 -7.51
N THR A 28 -2.66 -6.10 -7.43
CA THR A 28 -3.70 -5.34 -8.16
C THR A 28 -3.45 -5.33 -9.65
N SER A 29 -2.20 -5.21 -10.08
CA SER A 29 -1.81 -5.38 -11.48
C SER A 29 -2.10 -6.79 -11.99
N PHE A 30 -1.85 -7.82 -11.20
CA PHE A 30 -2.20 -9.19 -11.57
C PHE A 30 -3.69 -9.37 -11.81
N LEU A 31 -4.51 -8.83 -10.91
CA LEU A 31 -5.97 -8.91 -11.04
C LEU A 31 -6.47 -8.21 -12.31
N VAL A 32 -5.98 -6.98 -12.55
CA VAL A 32 -6.45 -6.16 -13.67
C VAL A 32 -5.84 -6.60 -15.00
N GLU A 33 -4.51 -6.72 -15.07
CA GLU A 33 -3.78 -6.87 -16.34
C GLU A 33 -3.67 -8.32 -16.79
N VAL A 34 -3.60 -9.27 -15.84
CA VAL A 34 -3.46 -10.69 -16.18
C VAL A 34 -4.79 -11.41 -16.16
N LEU A 35 -5.62 -11.18 -15.14
CA LEU A 35 -6.91 -11.84 -14.99
C LEU A 35 -8.07 -11.05 -15.62
N GLY A 36 -7.87 -9.79 -16.02
CA GLY A 36 -8.90 -8.95 -16.62
C GLY A 36 -10.04 -8.58 -15.68
N VAL A 37 -9.77 -8.56 -14.35
CA VAL A 37 -10.78 -8.20 -13.35
C VAL A 37 -11.03 -6.69 -13.41
N ALA A 38 -12.24 -6.30 -13.75
CA ALA A 38 -12.69 -4.91 -13.79
C ALA A 38 -13.55 -4.53 -12.57
N GLU A 39 -14.24 -5.51 -11.98
CA GLU A 39 -15.17 -5.32 -10.87
C GLU A 39 -14.96 -6.39 -9.80
N ILE A 40 -15.12 -6.01 -8.53
CA ILE A 40 -15.04 -6.90 -7.38
C ILE A 40 -16.32 -6.76 -6.57
N GLU A 41 -16.99 -7.88 -6.30
CA GLU A 41 -18.17 -7.94 -5.44
C GLU A 41 -17.78 -7.84 -3.97
N SER A 42 -17.51 -6.62 -3.52
CA SER A 42 -17.22 -6.30 -2.11
C SER A 42 -17.83 -4.98 -1.74
N SER A 43 -17.98 -4.71 -0.45
CA SER A 43 -18.50 -3.43 0.05
C SER A 43 -17.65 -2.92 1.20
N PHE A 44 -17.38 -1.61 1.17
CA PHE A 44 -16.67 -0.90 2.24
C PHE A 44 -17.14 0.54 2.26
N ALA A 45 -18.29 0.79 2.87
CA ALA A 45 -18.98 2.10 2.86
C ALA A 45 -18.24 3.13 3.72
N ARG A 46 -17.06 3.56 3.27
CA ARG A 46 -16.18 4.52 3.96
C ARG A 46 -15.51 5.47 2.99
N GLU A 47 -15.11 6.62 3.52
CA GLU A 47 -14.18 7.52 2.84
C GLU A 47 -12.76 7.06 3.11
N VAL A 48 -12.01 6.81 2.05
CA VAL A 48 -10.64 6.28 2.12
C VAL A 48 -9.70 7.18 1.34
N THR A 49 -8.42 7.11 1.69
CA THR A 49 -7.35 7.65 0.85
C THR A 49 -6.34 6.55 0.54
N TYR A 50 -5.56 6.70 -0.54
CA TYR A 50 -4.60 5.68 -0.97
C TYR A 50 -3.17 6.22 -0.96
N HIS A 51 -2.26 5.49 -0.32
CA HIS A 51 -0.83 5.76 -0.35
C HIS A 51 -0.14 4.87 -1.37
N ASP A 52 0.43 5.49 -2.41
CA ASP A 52 1.25 4.79 -3.39
C ASP A 52 2.63 4.49 -2.78
N SER A 53 2.91 3.21 -2.49
CA SER A 53 4.21 2.84 -1.96
C SER A 53 5.30 3.00 -3.03
N CYS A 54 6.50 3.37 -2.60
CA CYS A 54 7.61 3.59 -3.54
C CYS A 54 8.00 2.29 -4.27
N SER A 55 7.88 1.13 -3.62
CA SER A 55 8.13 -0.17 -4.23
C SER A 55 7.12 -0.50 -5.34
N SER A 56 5.83 -0.32 -5.08
CA SER A 56 4.80 -0.57 -6.09
C SER A 56 4.89 0.44 -7.23
N LEU A 57 5.05 1.73 -6.90
CA LEU A 57 5.00 2.82 -7.88
C LEU A 57 6.23 2.87 -8.79
N ARG A 58 7.45 2.74 -8.22
CA ARG A 58 8.70 2.98 -8.95
C ARG A 58 9.34 1.72 -9.51
N GLU A 59 9.13 0.58 -8.84
CA GLU A 59 9.73 -0.69 -9.24
C GLU A 59 8.77 -1.54 -10.09
N LEU A 60 7.45 -1.40 -9.87
CA LEU A 60 6.43 -2.21 -10.52
C LEU A 60 5.43 -1.37 -11.35
N GLU A 61 5.61 -0.04 -11.38
CA GLU A 61 4.80 0.92 -12.15
C GLU A 61 3.28 0.88 -11.86
N VAL A 62 2.91 0.41 -10.67
CA VAL A 62 1.51 0.27 -10.23
C VAL A 62 0.93 1.62 -9.87
N ARG A 63 -0.02 2.12 -10.66
CA ARG A 63 -0.71 3.41 -10.47
C ARG A 63 -2.23 3.27 -10.49
N ASP A 64 -2.77 2.76 -11.57
CA ASP A 64 -4.19 2.82 -11.88
C ASP A 64 -4.94 1.58 -11.40
N ALA A 65 -4.29 0.41 -11.38
CA ALA A 65 -4.92 -0.85 -11.02
C ALA A 65 -5.60 -0.83 -9.64
N PRO A 66 -4.99 -0.31 -8.55
CA PRO A 66 -5.67 -0.22 -7.26
C PRO A 66 -6.92 0.66 -7.32
N ARG A 67 -6.86 1.77 -8.05
CA ARG A 67 -7.95 2.75 -8.18
C ARG A 67 -9.13 2.20 -8.96
N LEU A 68 -8.83 1.48 -10.05
CA LEU A 68 -9.84 0.80 -10.85
C LEU A 68 -10.62 -0.21 -10.00
N LEU A 69 -9.91 -1.05 -9.24
CA LEU A 69 -10.55 -2.04 -8.37
C LEU A 69 -11.31 -1.39 -7.22
N LEU A 70 -10.75 -0.36 -6.58
CA LEU A 70 -11.42 0.36 -5.48
C LEU A 70 -12.68 1.11 -5.95
N ALA A 71 -12.72 1.57 -7.19
CA ALA A 71 -13.89 2.22 -7.76
C ALA A 71 -15.11 1.28 -7.89
N SER A 72 -14.89 -0.03 -7.95
CA SER A 72 -15.95 -1.04 -8.00
C SER A 72 -16.50 -1.43 -6.63
N ILE A 73 -15.82 -1.05 -5.53
CA ILE A 73 -16.22 -1.45 -4.17
C ILE A 73 -17.46 -0.66 -3.72
N GLY A 74 -18.50 -1.37 -3.34
CA GLY A 74 -19.77 -0.77 -2.93
C GLY A 74 -19.63 0.19 -1.74
N GLY A 75 -20.04 1.44 -1.93
CA GLY A 75 -20.04 2.49 -0.91
C GLY A 75 -18.69 3.11 -0.58
N LEU A 76 -17.59 2.66 -1.19
CA LEU A 76 -16.27 3.25 -1.01
C LEU A 76 -16.16 4.59 -1.75
N ARG A 77 -15.62 5.60 -1.09
CA ARG A 77 -15.25 6.88 -1.70
C ARG A 77 -13.76 7.11 -1.53
N LEU A 78 -13.05 7.23 -2.65
CA LEU A 78 -11.62 7.50 -2.68
C LEU A 78 -11.36 9.01 -2.77
N SER A 79 -10.75 9.58 -1.72
CA SER A 79 -10.25 10.96 -1.68
C SER A 79 -8.74 10.94 -1.76
N GLU A 80 -8.17 11.35 -2.88
CA GLU A 80 -6.72 11.35 -3.08
C GLU A 80 -6.04 12.37 -2.16
N MET A 81 -4.99 11.94 -1.46
CA MET A 81 -4.17 12.86 -0.67
C MET A 81 -3.19 13.65 -1.56
N GLU A 82 -2.82 14.82 -1.11
CA GLU A 82 -1.67 15.54 -1.67
C GLU A 82 -0.39 14.70 -1.48
N GLU A 83 0.52 14.76 -2.44
CA GLU A 83 1.80 14.04 -2.39
C GLU A 83 1.65 12.52 -2.13
N ARG A 84 0.62 11.90 -2.69
CA ARG A 84 0.34 10.46 -2.51
C ARG A 84 1.54 9.57 -2.88
N GLU A 85 2.35 10.01 -3.86
CA GLU A 85 3.51 9.32 -4.40
C GLU A 85 4.81 9.57 -3.59
N VAL A 86 4.79 10.52 -2.64
CA VAL A 86 5.94 10.80 -1.78
C VAL A 86 6.09 9.68 -0.75
N CYS A 87 7.34 9.28 -0.49
CA CYS A 87 7.67 8.22 0.45
C CYS A 87 7.02 8.42 1.82
N CYS A 88 6.65 7.32 2.48
CA CYS A 88 6.16 7.34 3.86
C CYS A 88 7.28 7.44 4.92
N GLY A 89 8.56 7.33 4.52
CA GLY A 89 9.71 7.39 5.43
C GLY A 89 10.10 6.06 6.08
N PHE A 90 9.40 4.95 5.82
CA PHE A 90 9.73 3.65 6.40
C PHE A 90 11.11 3.15 5.96
N GLY A 91 11.29 2.86 4.65
CA GLY A 91 12.56 2.45 4.04
C GLY A 91 13.28 1.28 4.73
N GLY A 92 12.57 0.41 5.46
CA GLY A 92 13.15 -0.71 6.20
C GLY A 92 14.18 -0.22 7.23
N THR A 93 15.47 -0.52 6.99
CA THR A 93 16.57 -0.10 7.87
C THR A 93 16.76 1.41 7.94
N PHE A 94 16.24 2.18 6.99
CA PHE A 94 16.33 3.65 6.97
C PHE A 94 15.65 4.25 8.21
N SER A 95 14.44 3.82 8.53
CA SER A 95 13.70 4.32 9.70
C SER A 95 14.40 4.01 11.04
N VAL A 96 15.21 2.96 11.09
CA VAL A 96 16.01 2.59 12.28
C VAL A 96 17.31 3.40 12.34
N LYS A 97 17.98 3.60 11.20
CA LYS A 97 19.26 4.34 11.15
C LYS A 97 19.09 5.86 11.21
N TYR A 98 17.98 6.38 10.71
CA TYR A 98 17.71 7.81 10.61
C TYR A 98 16.30 8.14 11.13
N PRO A 99 16.01 7.87 12.42
CA PRO A 99 14.66 7.96 12.99
C PRO A 99 14.07 9.36 12.90
N ASP A 100 14.87 10.40 13.09
CA ASP A 100 14.39 11.79 13.06
C ASP A 100 13.94 12.19 11.64
N ILE A 101 14.70 11.78 10.63
CA ILE A 101 14.35 12.05 9.22
C ILE A 101 13.11 11.25 8.84
N ALA A 102 13.08 9.96 9.20
CA ALA A 102 11.94 9.09 8.93
C ALA A 102 10.66 9.61 9.61
N ASN A 103 10.77 10.10 10.85
CA ASN A 103 9.65 10.72 11.57
C ASN A 103 9.16 12.01 10.88
N ALA A 104 10.04 12.88 10.43
CA ALA A 104 9.65 14.10 9.70
C ALA A 104 8.91 13.77 8.39
N ILE A 105 9.35 12.74 7.67
CA ILE A 105 8.70 12.30 6.42
C ILE A 105 7.30 11.73 6.71
N VAL A 106 7.15 10.83 7.68
CA VAL A 106 5.85 10.24 8.00
C VAL A 106 4.88 11.26 8.59
N GLU A 107 5.38 12.25 9.32
CA GLU A 107 4.57 13.36 9.83
C GLU A 107 3.96 14.19 8.71
N ALA A 108 4.73 14.53 7.68
CA ALA A 108 4.20 15.20 6.49
C ALA A 108 3.14 14.33 5.79
N LYS A 109 3.39 13.02 5.66
CA LYS A 109 2.45 12.07 5.09
C LYS A 109 1.14 12.00 5.87
N VAL A 110 1.20 11.89 7.20
CA VAL A 110 0.02 11.82 8.09
C VAL A 110 -0.80 13.11 8.02
N ARG A 111 -0.14 14.28 7.92
CA ARG A 111 -0.85 15.55 7.69
C ARG A 111 -1.62 15.56 6.38
N ASN A 112 -1.04 15.05 5.29
CA ASN A 112 -1.72 14.96 4.00
C ASN A 112 -2.89 13.97 4.04
N ILE A 113 -2.73 12.84 4.74
CA ILE A 113 -3.84 11.89 5.00
C ILE A 113 -4.96 12.58 5.77
N ALA A 114 -4.68 13.24 6.88
CA ALA A 114 -5.69 13.90 7.71
C ALA A 114 -6.47 14.99 6.95
N ARG A 115 -5.82 15.72 6.06
CA ARG A 115 -6.46 16.76 5.22
C ARG A 115 -7.51 16.22 4.26
N THR A 116 -7.47 14.95 3.90
CA THR A 116 -8.48 14.34 3.03
C THR A 116 -9.83 14.17 3.69
N GLY A 117 -9.89 14.16 5.03
CA GLY A 117 -11.07 13.79 5.80
C GLY A 117 -11.37 12.28 5.77
N ALA A 118 -10.54 11.48 5.13
CA ALA A 118 -10.71 10.03 5.07
C ALA A 118 -10.57 9.40 6.46
N THR A 119 -11.38 8.38 6.71
CA THR A 119 -11.36 7.60 7.96
C THR A 119 -10.48 6.36 7.87
N CYS A 120 -9.96 6.06 6.69
CA CYS A 120 -9.08 4.93 6.47
C CYS A 120 -8.06 5.26 5.36
N VAL A 121 -6.79 4.89 5.58
CA VAL A 121 -5.75 4.90 4.56
C VAL A 121 -5.46 3.49 4.09
N LEU A 122 -5.41 3.33 2.77
CA LEU A 122 -5.11 2.06 2.10
C LEU A 122 -3.73 2.12 1.44
N SER A 123 -3.08 0.99 1.35
CA SER A 123 -1.85 0.80 0.55
C SER A 123 -1.65 -0.69 0.24
N GLY A 124 -0.83 -0.99 -0.76
CA GLY A 124 -0.35 -2.34 -1.06
C GLY A 124 0.93 -2.73 -0.32
N ASP A 125 1.46 -1.88 0.56
CA ASP A 125 2.72 -2.13 1.27
C ASP A 125 2.52 -2.09 2.79
N LEU A 126 2.71 -3.25 3.43
CA LEU A 126 2.53 -3.40 4.88
C LEU A 126 3.54 -2.59 5.68
N GLY A 127 4.78 -2.43 5.21
CA GLY A 127 5.79 -1.64 5.90
C GLY A 127 5.40 -0.16 5.97
N CYS A 128 4.90 0.39 4.86
CA CYS A 128 4.36 1.74 4.82
C CYS A 128 3.17 1.89 5.78
N LEU A 129 2.23 0.93 5.76
CA LEU A 129 1.04 0.98 6.61
C LEU A 129 1.38 0.90 8.09
N LEU A 130 2.32 0.03 8.49
CA LEU A 130 2.78 -0.06 9.89
C LEU A 130 3.42 1.25 10.36
N HIS A 131 4.22 1.88 9.51
CA HIS A 131 4.88 3.15 9.84
C HIS A 131 3.87 4.30 9.98
N ILE A 132 2.92 4.40 9.05
CA ILE A 132 1.83 5.37 9.08
C ILE A 132 0.93 5.12 10.30
N ALA A 133 0.50 3.89 10.55
CA ALA A 133 -0.35 3.53 11.69
C ALA A 133 0.31 3.89 13.02
N GLY A 134 1.60 3.60 13.17
CA GLY A 134 2.36 3.98 14.36
C GLY A 134 2.44 5.49 14.58
N LYS A 135 2.49 6.30 13.51
CA LYS A 135 2.49 7.78 13.61
C LYS A 135 1.08 8.29 13.92
N LEU A 136 0.04 7.79 13.25
CA LEU A 136 -1.35 8.13 13.52
C LEU A 136 -1.72 7.89 14.98
N ALA A 137 -1.32 6.74 15.54
CA ALA A 137 -1.56 6.39 16.94
C ALA A 137 -0.85 7.34 17.91
N ARG A 138 0.37 7.79 17.59
CA ARG A 138 1.10 8.76 18.43
C ARG A 138 0.53 10.17 18.39
N GLU A 139 -0.21 10.49 17.35
CA GLU A 139 -0.87 11.79 17.18
C GLU A 139 -2.37 11.75 17.54
N ASP A 140 -2.84 10.66 18.14
CA ASP A 140 -4.24 10.43 18.52
C ASP A 140 -5.23 10.63 17.36
N LEU A 141 -4.80 10.36 16.13
CA LEU A 141 -5.65 10.47 14.95
C LEU A 141 -6.42 9.16 14.72
N ALA A 142 -7.75 9.24 14.75
CA ALA A 142 -8.66 8.09 14.58
C ALA A 142 -8.83 7.69 13.10
N ILE A 143 -7.71 7.45 12.41
CA ILE A 143 -7.68 6.99 11.01
C ILE A 143 -7.14 5.58 10.97
N GLU A 144 -7.90 4.65 10.38
CA GLU A 144 -7.47 3.27 10.24
C GLU A 144 -6.45 3.09 9.11
N CYS A 145 -5.57 2.09 9.26
CA CYS A 145 -4.69 1.62 8.20
C CYS A 145 -5.08 0.21 7.80
N ARG A 146 -5.34 -0.03 6.50
CA ARG A 146 -5.67 -1.36 5.98
C ARG A 146 -4.91 -1.66 4.70
N HIS A 147 -4.55 -2.92 4.53
CA HIS A 147 -4.00 -3.36 3.25
C HIS A 147 -5.12 -3.39 2.20
N VAL A 148 -4.84 -2.93 0.98
CA VAL A 148 -5.84 -2.89 -0.09
C VAL A 148 -6.50 -4.26 -0.31
N ALA A 149 -5.75 -5.35 -0.19
CA ALA A 149 -6.25 -6.71 -0.33
C ALA A 149 -7.36 -7.06 0.68
N GLU A 150 -7.35 -6.50 1.90
CA GLU A 150 -8.42 -6.73 2.88
C GLU A 150 -9.77 -6.18 2.37
N VAL A 151 -9.73 -4.99 1.79
CA VAL A 151 -10.92 -4.33 1.24
C VAL A 151 -11.40 -5.06 -0.03
N LEU A 152 -10.49 -5.42 -0.92
CA LEU A 152 -10.83 -6.16 -2.13
C LEU A 152 -11.45 -7.54 -1.82
N ALA A 153 -10.94 -8.20 -0.77
CA ALA A 153 -11.46 -9.51 -0.32
C ALA A 153 -12.71 -9.45 0.57
N GLY A 154 -13.18 -8.25 0.95
CA GLY A 154 -14.27 -8.08 1.91
C GLY A 154 -13.92 -8.51 3.34
N MET A 155 -12.61 -8.61 3.68
CA MET A 155 -12.13 -9.09 4.98
C MET A 155 -11.82 -7.93 5.93
N THR A 156 -12.78 -7.06 6.16
CA THR A 156 -12.60 -5.81 6.92
C THR A 156 -13.05 -5.89 8.39
N GLU A 157 -13.55 -7.05 8.84
CA GLU A 157 -14.00 -7.27 10.22
C GLU A 157 -12.81 -7.42 11.21
N ALA A 158 -11.64 -7.80 10.73
CA ALA A 158 -10.44 -7.85 11.56
C ALA A 158 -10.02 -6.44 12.01
N PRO A 159 -9.34 -6.31 13.17
CA PRO A 159 -8.77 -5.04 13.60
C PRO A 159 -7.86 -4.46 12.52
N ALA A 160 -7.91 -3.14 12.34
CA ALA A 160 -7.01 -2.46 11.43
C ALA A 160 -5.55 -2.58 11.89
N ILE A 161 -4.62 -2.36 10.99
CA ILE A 161 -3.17 -2.44 11.25
C ILE A 161 -2.81 -1.48 12.40
N GLY A 162 -2.11 -2.00 13.40
CA GLY A 162 -1.71 -1.25 14.59
C GLY A 162 -2.78 -1.19 15.69
N GLN A 163 -3.97 -1.73 15.48
CA GLN A 163 -5.02 -1.81 16.50
C GLN A 163 -5.00 -3.14 17.23
N ALA A 164 -5.20 -3.11 18.56
CA ALA A 164 -5.34 -4.32 19.35
C ALA A 164 -6.65 -5.05 19.02
N ARG A 165 -6.61 -6.38 18.99
CA ARG A 165 -7.81 -7.20 18.92
C ARG A 165 -8.63 -6.94 20.19
N LYS A 166 -9.85 -6.45 20.06
CA LYS A 166 -10.77 -6.39 21.21
C LYS A 166 -10.98 -7.83 21.69
N MET A 167 -10.41 -8.16 22.83
CA MET A 167 -10.74 -9.41 23.51
C MET A 167 -12.15 -9.22 24.07
N GLY A 168 -13.11 -9.93 23.46
CA GLY A 168 -14.47 -10.04 23.97
C GLY A 168 -14.54 -10.96 25.17
#